data_0666e8d927409e81c42fedf48d39fdf9
#
_entry.id   0666e8d927409e81c42fedf48d39fdf9
#
_cell.length_a   1.000
_cell.length_b   1.000
_cell.length_c   1.000
_cell.angle_alpha   90.00
_cell.angle_beta   90.00
_cell.angle_gamma   90.00
#
_symmetry.space_group_name_H-M   'P 1'
#
loop_
_entity.id
_entity.type
_entity.pdbx_description
1 polymer ?
#
loop_
_entity_poly.entity_id
_entity_poly.type
_entity_poly.pdbx_seq_one_letter_code
_entity_poly.pdbx_strand_id
1 'polypeptide(L)'
;MVGIRLSRNRGHQNALLAGLLCADGDAIVSIDADLQDDLAAIEAMLDRFHGGCDIVYGVRKRRTGDSLFKKLSAEGFYRILAACGAQTIFNHADFRLMSRRAIEALRDFREVNLYLRGIVPLIGFQSA
;
A
#
# COMPACT_ATOMS: atom_id res chain seq x y z
N MET A 1 -7.00 22.20 0.26
CA MET A 1 -7.49 20.85 0.61
C MET A 1 -8.63 20.51 -0.33
N VAL A 2 -8.61 19.32 -0.95
CA VAL A 2 -9.64 18.86 -1.90
C VAL A 2 -10.34 17.66 -1.27
N GLY A 3 -11.67 17.66 -1.26
CA GLY A 3 -12.49 16.54 -0.80
C GLY A 3 -13.10 15.80 -1.98
N ILE A 4 -13.04 14.44 -1.96
CA ILE A 4 -13.65 13.59 -2.98
C ILE A 4 -14.83 12.87 -2.35
N ARG A 5 -16.02 13.02 -2.96
CA ARG A 5 -17.23 12.34 -2.52
C ARG A 5 -17.66 11.32 -3.56
N LEU A 6 -17.73 10.06 -3.16
CA LEU A 6 -18.30 9.01 -3.99
C LEU A 6 -19.84 9.05 -3.95
N SER A 7 -20.50 8.70 -5.06
CA SER A 7 -21.98 8.69 -5.16
C SER A 7 -22.65 7.71 -4.18
N ARG A 8 -21.92 6.67 -3.77
CA ARG A 8 -22.34 5.70 -2.75
C ARG A 8 -21.13 5.07 -2.08
N ASN A 9 -21.34 4.37 -0.97
CA ASN A 9 -20.27 3.56 -0.36
C ASN A 9 -19.84 2.44 -1.32
N ARG A 10 -18.57 2.45 -1.71
CA ARG A 10 -17.94 1.46 -2.59
C ARG A 10 -16.85 0.66 -1.87
N GLY A 11 -16.76 0.83 -0.55
CA GLY A 11 -15.72 0.24 0.27
C GLY A 11 -14.40 1.02 0.23
N HIS A 12 -13.52 0.68 1.17
CA HIS A 12 -12.25 1.37 1.42
C HIS A 12 -11.33 1.38 0.18
N GLN A 13 -11.14 0.24 -0.48
CA GLN A 13 -10.21 0.12 -1.60
C GLN A 13 -10.60 0.99 -2.81
N ASN A 14 -11.89 1.06 -3.12
CA ASN A 14 -12.36 1.94 -4.20
C ASN A 14 -12.27 3.42 -3.82
N ALA A 15 -12.48 3.75 -2.54
CA ALA A 15 -12.29 5.13 -2.06
C ALA A 15 -10.82 5.54 -2.14
N LEU A 16 -9.91 4.66 -1.74
CA LEU A 16 -8.48 4.88 -1.86
C LEU A 16 -8.04 5.05 -3.33
N LEU A 17 -8.50 4.15 -4.21
CA LEU A 17 -8.20 4.27 -5.64
C LEU A 17 -8.71 5.60 -6.22
N ALA A 18 -9.93 6.02 -5.88
CA ALA A 18 -10.46 7.31 -6.33
C ALA A 18 -9.57 8.47 -5.86
N GLY A 19 -9.08 8.42 -4.63
CA GLY A 19 -8.11 9.38 -4.10
C GLY A 19 -6.81 9.40 -4.90
N LEU A 20 -6.21 8.24 -5.12
CA LEU A 20 -4.96 8.09 -5.87
C LEU A 20 -5.07 8.62 -7.31
N LEU A 21 -6.18 8.32 -8.01
CA LEU A 21 -6.41 8.76 -9.38
C LEU A 21 -6.71 10.25 -9.51
N CYS A 22 -7.26 10.88 -8.46
CA CYS A 22 -7.56 12.31 -8.44
C CYS A 22 -6.41 13.16 -7.85
N ALA A 23 -5.47 12.54 -7.15
CA ALA A 23 -4.32 13.25 -6.61
C ALA A 23 -3.42 13.74 -7.73
N ASP A 24 -2.81 14.91 -7.53
CA ASP A 24 -1.86 15.52 -8.47
C ASP A 24 -0.46 15.54 -7.85
N GLY A 25 0.59 15.42 -8.68
CA GLY A 25 1.98 15.36 -8.24
C GLY A 25 2.75 14.20 -8.87
N ASP A 26 4.08 14.22 -8.76
CA ASP A 26 4.99 13.19 -9.29
C ASP A 26 5.06 11.97 -8.37
N ALA A 27 4.91 12.18 -7.06
CA ALA A 27 4.83 11.17 -6.03
C ALA A 27 3.58 11.41 -5.17
N ILE A 28 2.81 10.36 -4.93
CA ILE A 28 1.57 10.38 -4.16
C ILE A 28 1.73 9.46 -2.96
N VAL A 29 1.50 9.98 -1.76
CA VAL A 29 1.52 9.20 -0.52
C VAL A 29 0.09 8.95 -0.07
N SER A 30 -0.26 7.68 0.14
CA SER A 30 -1.50 7.28 0.81
C SER A 30 -1.25 7.07 2.30
N ILE A 31 -2.14 7.57 3.13
CA ILE A 31 -2.04 7.46 4.59
C ILE A 31 -3.44 7.23 5.17
N ASP A 32 -3.52 6.41 6.20
CA ASP A 32 -4.76 6.20 6.94
C ASP A 32 -5.06 7.40 7.86
N ALA A 33 -6.34 7.79 7.94
CA ALA A 33 -6.77 8.93 8.76
C ALA A 33 -6.77 8.64 10.28
N ASP A 34 -6.39 7.43 10.70
CA ASP A 34 -6.35 7.00 12.11
C ASP A 34 -5.10 7.48 12.86
N LEU A 35 -4.21 8.20 12.18
CA LEU A 35 -2.96 8.76 12.72
C LEU A 35 -2.02 7.71 13.35
N GLN A 36 -2.10 6.45 12.92
CA GLN A 36 -1.21 5.39 13.39
C GLN A 36 0.07 5.26 12.57
N ASP A 37 0.12 5.91 11.42
CA ASP A 37 1.29 5.91 10.55
C ASP A 37 2.30 6.98 10.96
N ASP A 38 3.58 6.66 10.82
CA ASP A 38 4.67 7.56 11.16
C ASP A 38 4.93 8.54 10.01
N LEU A 39 4.51 9.80 10.19
CA LEU A 39 4.72 10.85 9.19
C LEU A 39 6.20 11.12 8.92
N ALA A 40 7.10 10.88 9.88
CA ALA A 40 8.53 11.04 9.68
C ALA A 40 9.10 10.03 8.65
N ALA A 41 8.40 8.91 8.43
CA ALA A 41 8.79 7.95 7.40
C ALA A 41 8.61 8.48 5.97
N ILE A 42 7.81 9.52 5.76
CA ILE A 42 7.57 10.11 4.42
C ILE A 42 8.88 10.64 3.81
N GLU A 43 9.75 11.26 4.61
CA GLU A 43 11.05 11.73 4.12
C GLU A 43 11.90 10.58 3.58
N ALA A 44 12.00 9.48 4.33
CA ALA A 44 12.71 8.29 3.90
C ALA A 44 12.08 7.63 2.65
N MET A 45 10.74 7.70 2.51
CA MET A 45 10.05 7.23 1.30
C MET A 45 10.41 8.10 0.08
N LEU A 46 10.50 9.42 0.24
CA LEU A 46 10.91 10.34 -0.81
C LEU A 46 12.35 10.08 -1.24
N ASP A 47 13.26 9.80 -0.31
CA ASP A 47 14.64 9.44 -0.63
C ASP A 47 14.71 8.17 -1.50
N ARG A 48 13.89 7.16 -1.20
CA ARG A 48 13.79 5.95 -2.03
C ARG A 48 13.20 6.23 -3.40
N PHE A 49 12.20 7.08 -3.48
CA PHE A 49 11.61 7.52 -4.74
C PHE A 49 12.64 8.26 -5.61
N HIS A 50 13.41 9.20 -5.06
CA HIS A 50 14.50 9.88 -5.74
C HIS A 50 15.61 8.91 -6.16
N GLY A 51 15.80 7.82 -5.41
CA GLY A 51 16.70 6.71 -5.75
C GLY A 51 16.19 5.79 -6.88
N GLY A 52 15.00 6.09 -7.45
CA GLY A 52 14.45 5.37 -8.60
C GLY A 52 13.38 4.33 -8.27
N CYS A 53 12.95 4.20 -7.00
CA CYS A 53 11.84 3.32 -6.64
C CYS A 53 10.50 3.98 -6.98
N ASP A 54 9.64 3.29 -7.73
CA ASP A 54 8.30 3.79 -8.07
C ASP A 54 7.27 3.55 -6.98
N ILE A 55 7.50 2.53 -6.16
CA ILE A 55 6.60 2.13 -5.08
C ILE A 55 7.42 1.95 -3.82
N VAL A 56 7.07 2.66 -2.75
CA VAL A 56 7.72 2.51 -1.44
C VAL A 56 6.66 2.19 -0.40
N TYR A 57 6.83 1.07 0.30
CA TYR A 57 5.89 0.60 1.31
C TYR A 57 6.30 1.09 2.70
N GLY A 58 5.36 1.73 3.41
CA GLY A 58 5.50 2.02 4.82
C GLY A 58 5.23 0.77 5.66
N VAL A 59 6.28 0.16 6.18
CA VAL A 59 6.14 -1.01 7.05
C VAL A 59 6.08 -0.55 8.51
N ARG A 60 4.96 -0.81 9.18
CA ARG A 60 4.82 -0.52 10.62
C ARG A 60 5.84 -1.34 11.42
N LYS A 61 6.73 -0.68 12.15
CA LYS A 61 7.58 -1.36 13.14
C LYS A 61 6.68 -2.06 14.15
N ARG A 62 6.90 -3.37 14.35
CA ARG A 62 6.14 -4.21 15.27
C ARG A 62 6.01 -3.53 16.65
N ARG A 63 4.79 -3.42 17.17
CA ARG A 63 4.57 -3.14 18.58
C ARG A 63 5.20 -4.27 19.39
N THR A 64 6.11 -3.93 20.30
CA THR A 64 6.64 -4.81 21.36
C THR A 64 5.48 -5.19 22.29
N GLY A 65 4.80 -6.30 22.04
CA GLY A 65 3.66 -6.75 22.84
C GLY A 65 2.88 -7.92 22.24
N ASP A 66 3.19 -8.36 21.04
CA ASP A 66 2.50 -9.51 20.44
C ASP A 66 2.96 -10.82 21.08
N SER A 67 2.00 -11.56 21.67
CA SER A 67 2.17 -12.88 22.25
C SER A 67 2.89 -13.84 21.30
N LEU A 68 3.85 -14.62 21.81
CA LEU A 68 4.59 -15.66 21.07
C LEU A 68 3.69 -16.60 20.27
N PHE A 69 2.46 -16.84 20.74
CA PHE A 69 1.48 -17.70 20.08
C PHE A 69 0.95 -17.09 18.77
N LYS A 70 0.72 -15.76 18.72
CA LYS A 70 0.36 -15.05 17.48
C LYS A 70 1.50 -15.05 16.45
N LYS A 71 2.74 -15.04 16.92
CA LYS A 71 3.92 -15.06 16.10
C LYS A 71 4.08 -16.39 15.34
N LEU A 72 3.90 -17.51 16.03
CA LEU A 72 4.02 -18.87 15.46
C LEU A 72 2.89 -19.18 14.47
N SER A 73 1.64 -18.80 14.78
CA SER A 73 0.51 -19.04 13.89
C SER A 73 0.58 -18.17 12.61
N ALA A 74 1.05 -16.91 12.72
CA ALA A 74 1.26 -16.05 11.58
C ALA A 74 2.39 -16.56 10.67
N GLU A 75 3.52 -16.98 11.23
CA GLU A 75 4.64 -17.56 10.44
C GLU A 75 4.22 -18.84 9.71
N GLY A 76 3.44 -19.72 10.33
CA GLY A 76 2.91 -20.92 9.70
C GLY A 76 1.97 -20.60 8.52
N PHE A 77 1.05 -19.67 8.71
CA PHE A 77 0.13 -19.22 7.68
C PHE A 77 0.84 -18.59 6.47
N TYR A 78 1.85 -17.76 6.72
CA TYR A 78 2.61 -17.11 5.64
C TYR A 78 3.55 -18.06 4.89
N ARG A 79 4.08 -19.08 5.55
CA ARG A 79 4.83 -20.15 4.86
C ARG A 79 3.93 -20.92 3.89
N ILE A 80 2.69 -21.17 4.26
CA ILE A 80 1.70 -21.82 3.38
C ILE A 80 1.37 -20.89 2.20
N LEU A 81 1.15 -19.60 2.42
CA LEU A 81 0.90 -18.60 1.36
C LEU A 81 2.09 -18.46 0.41
N ALA A 82 3.32 -18.42 0.93
CA ALA A 82 4.53 -18.37 0.12
C ALA A 82 4.71 -19.65 -0.73
N ALA A 83 4.37 -20.82 -0.19
CA ALA A 83 4.36 -22.09 -0.92
C ALA A 83 3.30 -22.13 -2.04
N CYS A 84 2.22 -21.34 -1.90
CA CYS A 84 1.19 -21.14 -2.94
C CYS A 84 1.58 -20.08 -3.98
N GLY A 85 2.81 -19.55 -3.96
CA GLY A 85 3.30 -18.56 -4.94
C GLY A 85 2.75 -17.14 -4.75
N ALA A 86 2.06 -16.85 -3.65
CA ALA A 86 1.60 -15.51 -3.34
C ALA A 86 2.77 -14.67 -2.78
N GLN A 87 3.30 -13.74 -3.55
CA GLN A 87 4.22 -12.72 -3.07
C GLN A 87 3.44 -11.72 -2.19
N THR A 88 3.20 -12.10 -0.95
CA THR A 88 2.53 -11.22 0.01
C THR A 88 3.59 -10.40 0.73
N ILE A 89 3.65 -9.10 0.45
CA ILE A 89 4.49 -8.19 1.23
C ILE A 89 3.90 -8.12 2.64
N PHE A 90 4.70 -8.54 3.61
CA PHE A 90 4.31 -8.69 5.01
C PHE A 90 3.97 -7.34 5.63
N ASN A 91 2.81 -7.23 6.30
CA ASN A 91 2.47 -6.14 7.23
C ASN A 91 2.48 -4.71 6.64
N HIS A 92 2.22 -4.56 5.33
CA HIS A 92 2.04 -3.24 4.75
C HIS A 92 0.59 -2.79 4.94
N ALA A 93 0.43 -1.68 5.61
CA ALA A 93 -0.79 -0.90 5.62
C ALA A 93 -0.99 -0.25 4.23
N ASP A 94 -2.09 0.49 4.05
CA ASP A 94 -2.27 1.29 2.84
C ASP A 94 -1.37 2.55 2.86
N PHE A 95 -0.43 2.63 3.81
CA PHE A 95 0.63 3.63 3.89
C PHE A 95 1.72 3.29 2.86
N ARG A 96 1.70 3.99 1.74
CA ARG A 96 2.66 3.80 0.66
C ARG A 96 2.84 5.07 -0.15
N LEU A 97 4.03 5.23 -0.73
CA LEU A 97 4.31 6.21 -1.76
C LEU A 97 4.29 5.52 -3.12
N MET A 98 3.67 6.15 -4.10
CA MET A 98 3.63 5.67 -5.48
C MET A 98 3.96 6.80 -6.45
N SER A 99 4.78 6.51 -7.47
CA SER A 99 5.03 7.43 -8.57
C SER A 99 3.76 7.65 -9.41
N ARG A 100 3.70 8.76 -10.13
CA ARG A 100 2.62 9.05 -11.09
C ARG A 100 2.45 7.91 -12.08
N ARG A 101 3.54 7.42 -12.68
CA ARG A 101 3.49 6.34 -13.66
C ARG A 101 2.96 5.02 -13.09
N ALA A 102 3.26 4.71 -11.82
CA ALA A 102 2.71 3.53 -11.16
C ALA A 102 1.20 3.66 -10.93
N ILE A 103 0.71 4.87 -10.59
CA ILE A 103 -0.73 5.13 -10.45
C ILE A 103 -1.45 5.08 -11.80
N GLU A 104 -0.83 5.58 -12.86
CA GLU A 104 -1.40 5.49 -14.21
C GLU A 104 -1.54 4.04 -14.67
N ALA A 105 -0.55 3.20 -14.38
CA ALA A 105 -0.63 1.77 -14.64
C ALA A 105 -1.78 1.08 -13.86
N LEU A 106 -2.10 1.56 -12.65
CA LEU A 106 -3.28 1.05 -11.90
C LEU A 106 -4.61 1.31 -12.63
N ARG A 107 -4.68 2.32 -13.48
CA ARG A 107 -5.90 2.69 -14.22
C ARG A 107 -6.36 1.59 -15.17
N ASP A 108 -5.43 0.77 -15.64
CA ASP A 108 -5.69 -0.32 -16.58
C ASP A 108 -6.25 -1.57 -15.89
N PHE A 109 -6.12 -1.67 -14.57
CA PHE A 109 -6.69 -2.75 -13.78
C PHE A 109 -8.17 -2.47 -13.46
N ARG A 110 -9.06 -3.10 -14.24
CA ARG A 110 -10.52 -2.95 -14.12
C ARG A 110 -11.16 -4.07 -13.28
N GLU A 111 -10.55 -4.41 -12.16
CA GLU A 111 -11.04 -5.47 -11.29
C GLU A 111 -12.33 -5.04 -10.56
N VAL A 112 -13.35 -5.90 -10.60
CA VAL A 112 -14.63 -5.66 -9.90
C VAL A 112 -14.43 -5.73 -8.38
N ASN A 113 -13.61 -6.66 -7.92
CA ASN A 113 -13.20 -6.82 -6.52
C ASN A 113 -11.78 -6.28 -6.33
N LEU A 114 -11.67 -4.97 -6.31
CA LEU A 114 -10.39 -4.29 -6.22
C LEU A 114 -9.69 -4.60 -4.90
N TYR A 115 -8.52 -5.24 -4.99
CA TYR A 115 -7.62 -5.49 -3.87
C TYR A 115 -6.26 -4.87 -4.15
N LEU A 116 -6.12 -3.57 -3.87
CA LEU A 116 -4.92 -2.79 -4.19
C LEU A 116 -3.64 -3.39 -3.61
N ARG A 117 -3.69 -3.98 -2.41
CA ARG A 117 -2.52 -4.62 -1.80
C ARG A 117 -1.99 -5.81 -2.61
N GLY A 118 -2.86 -6.48 -3.37
CA GLY A 118 -2.46 -7.56 -4.27
C GLY A 118 -2.09 -7.07 -5.66
N ILE A 119 -2.75 -6.01 -6.16
CA ILE A 119 -2.55 -5.50 -7.52
C ILE A 119 -1.26 -4.68 -7.63
N VAL A 120 -0.97 -3.82 -6.64
CA VAL A 120 0.21 -2.95 -6.67
C VAL A 120 1.54 -3.70 -6.89
N PRO A 121 1.81 -4.85 -6.26
CA PRO A 121 3.00 -5.64 -6.58
C PRO A 121 3.01 -6.21 -8.00
N LEU A 122 1.83 -6.47 -8.60
CA LEU A 122 1.69 -7.05 -9.94
C LEU A 122 1.97 -6.06 -11.07
N ILE A 123 1.99 -4.76 -10.77
CA ILE A 123 2.29 -3.72 -11.77
C ILE A 123 3.74 -3.85 -12.28
N GLY A 124 4.64 -4.48 -11.52
CA GLY A 124 6.00 -4.80 -11.94
C GLY A 124 6.99 -3.64 -11.86
N PHE A 125 6.66 -2.56 -11.16
CA PHE A 125 7.58 -1.45 -10.92
C PHE A 125 8.57 -1.75 -9.78
N GLN A 126 9.73 -1.06 -9.81
CA GLN A 126 10.73 -1.17 -8.77
C GLN A 126 10.15 -0.69 -7.42
N SER A 127 10.22 -1.56 -6.41
CA SER A 127 9.66 -1.30 -5.08
C SER A 127 10.71 -1.46 -3.97
N ALA A 128 10.50 -0.75 -2.87
CA ALA A 128 11.31 -0.78 -1.65
C ALA A 128 10.44 -0.78 -0.40
#